data_68489cf719a8037d0d75dea49c0e0202
#
_entry.id   68489cf719a8037d0d75dea49c0e0202
#
_cell.length_a   1.000
_cell.length_b   1.000
_cell.length_c   1.000
_cell.angle_alpha   90.00
_cell.angle_beta   90.00
_cell.angle_gamma   90.00
#
_symmetry.space_group_name_H-M   'P 1'
#
loop_
_entity.id
_entity.type
_entity.pdbx_description
1 polymer ?
#
loop_
_entity_poly.entity_id
_entity_poly.type
_entity_poly.pdbx_seq_one_letter_code
_entity_poly.pdbx_strand_id
1 'polypeptide(L)'
;STLVKTARKKAAPKKLTTAQRLDNIIKSVRKIMRKDKGLNGDLDRLPMLTWIMFLKFLDDLEQAREIEAELAGEKFKPAIDQPYRWRDWAARADGINGDELLAFINQDKTTRPDGSRGPGLFAYLRAQAQRNGKDGQRAVIANVFKGVQNRMVSGYLLRDILNKVNSIHFTSSEEVHTLSHLYESMLRE
;
A
#
# COMPACT_ATOMS: atom_id res chain seq x y z
N SER A 1 -41.47 47.40 9.77
CA SER A 1 -41.42 45.96 9.69
C SER A 1 -39.95 45.51 9.61
N THR A 2 -39.47 44.91 10.68
CA THR A 2 -38.07 44.43 10.81
C THR A 2 -38.06 43.01 10.27
N LEU A 3 -37.47 42.81 9.09
CA LEU A 3 -37.20 41.50 8.53
C LEU A 3 -36.01 40.87 9.26
N VAL A 4 -36.30 39.97 10.19
CA VAL A 4 -35.28 39.10 10.81
C VAL A 4 -34.84 38.07 9.77
N LYS A 5 -33.68 38.26 9.15
CA LYS A 5 -33.01 37.24 8.36
C LYS A 5 -32.53 36.13 9.31
N THR A 6 -33.26 35.05 9.40
CA THR A 6 -32.79 33.82 10.02
C THR A 6 -31.63 33.27 9.20
N ALA A 7 -30.41 33.45 9.72
CA ALA A 7 -29.26 32.81 9.17
C ALA A 7 -29.42 31.28 9.32
N ARG A 8 -29.61 30.59 8.17
CA ARG A 8 -29.55 29.12 8.12
C ARG A 8 -28.16 28.69 8.64
N LYS A 9 -28.13 28.12 9.86
CA LYS A 9 -26.95 27.43 10.33
C LYS A 9 -26.58 26.38 9.30
N LYS A 10 -25.42 26.54 8.64
CA LYS A 10 -24.84 25.48 7.81
C LYS A 10 -24.66 24.26 8.71
N ALA A 11 -25.34 23.16 8.39
CA ALA A 11 -25.17 21.91 9.09
C ALA A 11 -23.67 21.53 9.04
N ALA A 12 -23.11 21.10 10.18
CA ALA A 12 -21.74 20.61 10.22
C ALA A 12 -21.56 19.47 9.20
N PRO A 13 -20.44 19.42 8.43
CA PRO A 13 -20.22 18.37 7.44
C PRO A 13 -20.31 17.02 8.14
N LYS A 14 -21.14 16.11 7.60
CA LYS A 14 -21.26 14.74 8.12
C LYS A 14 -19.90 14.06 8.02
N LYS A 15 -19.45 13.47 9.13
CA LYS A 15 -18.22 12.67 9.17
C LYS A 15 -18.37 11.48 8.21
N LEU A 16 -17.43 11.33 7.26
CA LEU A 16 -17.42 10.22 6.31
C LEU A 16 -17.21 8.88 7.07
N THR A 17 -17.92 7.84 6.64
CA THR A 17 -17.68 6.48 7.09
C THR A 17 -16.33 5.99 6.57
N THR A 18 -15.76 4.96 7.20
CA THR A 18 -14.54 4.29 6.74
C THR A 18 -14.67 3.80 5.30
N ALA A 19 -15.80 3.20 4.95
CA ALA A 19 -16.08 2.74 3.59
C ALA A 19 -16.10 3.89 2.58
N GLN A 20 -16.69 5.05 2.95
CA GLN A 20 -16.70 6.23 2.08
C GLN A 20 -15.31 6.83 1.88
N ARG A 21 -14.48 6.88 2.93
CA ARG A 21 -13.08 7.33 2.82
C ARG A 21 -12.27 6.44 1.90
N LEU A 22 -12.39 5.14 2.07
CA LEU A 22 -11.69 4.16 1.24
C LEU A 22 -12.12 4.27 -0.22
N ASP A 23 -13.43 4.39 -0.48
CA ASP A 23 -13.97 4.59 -1.82
C ASP A 23 -13.44 5.88 -2.48
N ASN A 24 -13.40 6.98 -1.73
CA ASN A 24 -12.85 8.25 -2.22
C ASN A 24 -11.36 8.16 -2.57
N ILE A 25 -10.57 7.45 -1.76
CA ILE A 25 -9.15 7.24 -2.03
C ILE A 25 -8.96 6.37 -3.28
N ILE A 26 -9.72 5.30 -3.42
CA ILE A 26 -9.69 4.42 -4.60
C ILE A 26 -10.04 5.20 -5.86
N LYS A 27 -11.06 6.05 -5.83
CA LYS A 27 -11.43 6.92 -6.96
C LYS A 27 -10.31 7.91 -7.31
N SER A 28 -9.68 8.52 -6.31
CA SER A 28 -8.52 9.41 -6.51
C SER A 28 -7.34 8.69 -7.13
N VAL A 29 -7.03 7.50 -6.64
CA VAL A 29 -5.93 6.67 -7.16
C VAL A 29 -6.20 6.27 -8.62
N ARG A 30 -7.39 5.83 -8.94
CA ARG A 30 -7.78 5.51 -10.33
C ARG A 30 -7.66 6.71 -11.26
N LYS A 31 -8.02 7.89 -10.78
CA LYS A 31 -7.88 9.14 -11.55
C LYS A 31 -6.42 9.46 -11.86
N ILE A 32 -5.51 9.25 -10.92
CA ILE A 32 -4.07 9.40 -11.13
C ILE A 32 -3.57 8.34 -12.13
N MET A 33 -3.99 7.09 -11.98
CA MET A 33 -3.60 5.98 -12.87
C MET A 33 -3.98 6.22 -14.33
N ARG A 34 -5.12 6.88 -14.58
CA ARG A 34 -5.55 7.23 -15.94
C ARG A 34 -4.62 8.18 -16.67
N LYS A 35 -3.79 8.92 -15.96
CA LYS A 35 -2.79 9.83 -16.53
C LYS A 35 -1.51 9.10 -16.94
N ASP A 36 -1.31 7.86 -16.48
CA ASP A 36 -0.11 7.08 -16.79
C ASP A 36 -0.26 6.35 -18.12
N LYS A 37 0.71 6.54 -19.01
CA LYS A 37 0.70 5.96 -20.37
C LYS A 37 0.93 4.45 -20.39
N GLY A 38 1.44 3.88 -19.33
CA GLY A 38 1.69 2.45 -19.21
C GLY A 38 0.46 1.63 -18.83
N LEU A 39 -0.64 2.29 -18.41
CA LEU A 39 -1.87 1.64 -17.97
C LEU A 39 -2.98 1.82 -18.99
N ASN A 40 -3.48 0.71 -19.56
CA ASN A 40 -4.49 0.67 -20.60
C ASN A 40 -5.79 0.00 -20.14
N GLY A 41 -6.52 0.66 -19.26
CA GLY A 41 -7.80 0.18 -18.79
C GLY A 41 -7.75 -0.52 -17.43
N ASP A 42 -8.89 -1.05 -17.00
CA ASP A 42 -9.06 -1.64 -15.66
C ASP A 42 -8.28 -2.93 -15.47
N LEU A 43 -8.03 -3.69 -16.54
CA LEU A 43 -7.20 -4.90 -16.48
C LEU A 43 -5.76 -4.60 -16.04
N ASP A 44 -5.25 -3.42 -16.33
CA ASP A 44 -3.94 -2.97 -15.88
C ASP A 44 -4.00 -2.24 -14.53
N ARG A 45 -5.06 -1.47 -14.28
CA ARG A 45 -5.21 -0.64 -13.07
C ARG A 45 -5.53 -1.45 -11.83
N LEU A 46 -6.40 -2.46 -11.92
CA LEU A 46 -6.79 -3.27 -10.76
C LEU A 46 -5.61 -4.02 -10.14
N PRO A 47 -4.74 -4.70 -10.91
CA PRO A 47 -3.54 -5.32 -10.32
C PRO A 47 -2.61 -4.32 -9.66
N MET A 48 -2.46 -3.13 -10.23
CA MET A 48 -1.65 -2.05 -9.63
C MET A 48 -2.21 -1.62 -8.28
N LEU A 49 -3.50 -1.36 -8.20
CA LEU A 49 -4.17 -1.00 -6.95
C LEU A 49 -4.02 -2.12 -5.90
N THR A 50 -4.18 -3.36 -6.33
CA THR A 50 -4.12 -4.55 -5.48
C THR A 50 -2.78 -4.70 -4.78
N TRP A 51 -1.66 -4.69 -5.51
CA TRP A 51 -0.36 -4.89 -4.86
C TRP A 51 0.05 -3.70 -3.98
N ILE A 52 -0.31 -2.48 -4.36
CA ILE A 52 -0.02 -1.29 -3.56
C ILE A 52 -0.79 -1.34 -2.23
N MET A 53 -2.09 -1.60 -2.28
CA MET A 53 -2.94 -1.72 -1.10
C MET A 53 -2.49 -2.87 -0.20
N PHE A 54 -2.11 -3.99 -0.79
CA PHE A 54 -1.61 -5.16 -0.06
C PHE A 54 -0.37 -4.83 0.78
N LEU A 55 0.62 -4.15 0.21
CA LEU A 55 1.84 -3.79 0.92
C LEU A 55 1.59 -2.79 2.06
N LYS A 56 0.71 -1.84 1.85
CA LYS A 56 0.29 -0.90 2.90
C LYS A 56 -0.40 -1.63 4.05
N PHE A 57 -1.37 -2.49 3.73
CA PHE A 57 -2.08 -3.28 4.72
C PHE A 57 -1.15 -4.19 5.52
N LEU A 58 -0.26 -4.90 4.83
CA LEU A 58 0.68 -5.81 5.48
C LEU A 58 1.56 -5.06 6.48
N ASP A 59 2.05 -3.89 6.13
CA ASP A 59 2.89 -3.10 7.03
C ASP A 59 2.12 -2.59 8.25
N ASP A 60 0.87 -2.14 8.09
CA ASP A 60 0.03 -1.74 9.21
C ASP A 60 -0.28 -2.91 10.14
N LEU A 61 -0.55 -4.08 9.58
CA LEU A 61 -0.77 -5.31 10.34
C LEU A 61 0.49 -5.74 11.11
N GLU A 62 1.65 -5.68 10.47
CA GLU A 62 2.93 -6.02 11.09
C GLU A 62 3.30 -5.05 12.22
N GLN A 63 3.00 -3.77 12.07
CA GLN A 63 3.20 -2.79 13.15
C GLN A 63 2.33 -3.11 14.38
N ALA A 64 1.07 -3.49 14.17
CA ALA A 64 0.19 -3.90 15.25
C ALA A 64 0.68 -5.18 15.95
N ARG A 65 1.13 -6.17 15.20
CA ARG A 65 1.69 -7.43 15.72
C ARG A 65 3.01 -7.22 16.47
N GLU A 66 3.83 -6.29 16.00
CA GLU A 66 5.08 -5.94 16.69
C GLU A 66 4.81 -5.35 18.07
N ILE A 67 3.82 -4.46 18.19
CA ILE A 67 3.39 -3.88 19.46
C ILE A 67 2.84 -4.96 20.40
N GLU A 68 2.00 -5.87 19.89
CA GLU A 68 1.46 -6.99 20.68
C GLU A 68 2.57 -7.93 21.18
N ALA A 69 3.55 -8.25 20.34
CA ALA A 69 4.69 -9.07 20.73
C ALA A 69 5.55 -8.39 21.81
N GLU A 70 5.79 -7.09 21.69
CA GLU A 70 6.52 -6.31 22.68
C GLU A 70 5.81 -6.31 24.04
N LEU A 71 4.48 -6.10 24.05
CA LEU A 71 3.67 -6.14 25.26
C LEU A 71 3.63 -7.53 25.91
N ALA A 72 3.72 -8.59 25.09
CA ALA A 72 3.74 -9.98 25.57
C ALA A 72 5.15 -10.48 25.93
N GLY A 73 6.19 -9.66 25.73
CA GLY A 73 7.59 -10.08 25.95
C GLY A 73 8.09 -11.10 24.95
N GLU A 74 7.45 -11.19 23.79
CA GLU A 74 7.81 -12.13 22.72
C GLU A 74 8.64 -11.46 21.63
N LYS A 75 9.45 -12.26 20.91
CA LYS A 75 10.19 -11.77 19.73
C LYS A 75 9.24 -11.70 18.54
N PHE A 76 9.19 -10.53 17.89
CA PHE A 76 8.50 -10.36 16.63
C PHE A 76 9.39 -10.79 15.46
N LYS A 77 8.82 -11.62 14.55
CA LYS A 77 9.47 -11.99 13.29
C LYS A 77 8.78 -11.28 12.14
N PRO A 78 9.42 -10.28 11.50
CA PRO A 78 8.81 -9.59 10.38
C PRO A 78 8.70 -10.50 9.15
N ALA A 79 7.60 -10.36 8.41
CA ALA A 79 7.43 -11.01 7.11
C ALA A 79 8.23 -10.32 6.01
N ILE A 80 8.44 -9.02 6.14
CA ILE A 80 9.25 -8.20 5.22
C ILE A 80 10.34 -7.49 6.01
N ASP A 81 11.58 -7.61 5.53
CA ASP A 81 12.75 -6.99 6.17
C ASP A 81 12.97 -5.56 5.67
N GLN A 82 13.76 -4.78 6.43
CA GLN A 82 14.26 -3.49 5.96
C GLN A 82 15.18 -3.69 4.74
N PRO A 83 15.17 -2.82 3.75
CA PRO A 83 14.41 -1.58 3.58
C PRO A 83 13.15 -1.74 2.70
N TYR A 84 12.51 -2.89 2.73
CA TYR A 84 11.41 -3.25 1.82
C TYR A 84 10.01 -3.08 2.42
N ARG A 85 9.91 -2.77 3.71
CA ARG A 85 8.62 -2.50 4.34
C ARG A 85 8.01 -1.20 3.78
N TRP A 86 6.72 -1.12 3.70
CA TRP A 86 6.03 0.09 3.23
C TRP A 86 6.58 1.36 3.90
N ARG A 87 6.79 1.33 5.23
CA ARG A 87 7.33 2.45 6.01
C ARG A 87 8.74 2.88 5.58
N ASP A 88 9.50 2.00 4.95
CA ASP A 88 10.89 2.26 4.58
C ASP A 88 11.03 3.02 3.25
N TRP A 89 10.07 2.85 2.31
CA TRP A 89 10.19 3.43 0.97
C TRP A 89 8.95 4.20 0.50
N ALA A 90 7.75 3.89 1.02
CA ALA A 90 6.49 4.43 0.53
C ALA A 90 5.85 5.48 1.45
N ALA A 91 6.10 5.42 2.74
CA ALA A 91 5.40 6.20 3.74
C ALA A 91 5.76 7.70 3.76
N ARG A 92 6.89 8.09 3.20
CA ARG A 92 7.32 9.50 3.18
C ARG A 92 6.85 10.19 1.91
N ALA A 93 6.12 11.29 2.04
CA ALA A 93 5.62 12.07 0.90
C ALA A 93 6.76 12.65 0.03
N ASP A 94 7.91 12.95 0.65
CA ASP A 94 9.14 13.44 0.02
C ASP A 94 10.16 12.30 -0.24
N GLY A 95 9.72 11.06 -0.24
CA GLY A 95 10.56 9.89 -0.49
C GLY A 95 10.99 9.78 -1.95
N ILE A 96 11.64 8.65 -2.28
CA ILE A 96 12.05 8.38 -3.66
C ILE A 96 10.89 8.54 -4.64
N ASN A 97 11.16 9.12 -5.80
CA ASN A 97 10.18 9.36 -6.85
C ASN A 97 10.81 9.20 -8.25
N GLY A 98 10.03 9.45 -9.29
CA GLY A 98 10.55 9.42 -10.66
C GLY A 98 11.22 8.11 -11.03
N ASP A 99 12.30 8.20 -11.79
CA ASP A 99 13.05 7.02 -12.27
C ASP A 99 13.70 6.22 -11.14
N GLU A 100 14.08 6.88 -10.05
CA GLU A 100 14.65 6.23 -8.87
C GLU A 100 13.63 5.30 -8.19
N LEU A 101 12.38 5.74 -8.07
CA LEU A 101 11.29 4.92 -7.55
C LEU A 101 10.99 3.72 -8.47
N LEU A 102 10.92 3.95 -9.78
CA LEU A 102 10.69 2.88 -10.74
C LEU A 102 11.84 1.86 -10.74
N ALA A 103 13.07 2.32 -10.65
CA ALA A 103 14.25 1.45 -10.55
C ALA A 103 14.19 0.57 -9.31
N PHE A 104 13.87 1.15 -8.16
CA PHE A 104 13.73 0.39 -6.90
C PHE A 104 12.65 -0.69 -6.99
N ILE A 105 11.53 -0.40 -7.62
CA ILE A 105 10.43 -1.35 -7.74
C ILE A 105 10.75 -2.46 -8.77
N ASN A 106 11.30 -2.09 -9.92
CA ASN A 106 11.35 -2.95 -11.10
C ASN A 106 12.65 -3.72 -11.28
N GLN A 107 13.79 -3.18 -10.83
CA GLN A 107 15.09 -3.77 -11.14
C GLN A 107 15.45 -4.90 -10.17
N ASP A 108 16.10 -5.93 -10.70
CA ASP A 108 16.60 -7.06 -9.90
C ASP A 108 17.75 -6.65 -8.98
N LYS A 109 18.53 -5.65 -9.38
CA LYS A 109 19.62 -5.08 -8.59
C LYS A 109 19.63 -3.56 -8.77
N THR A 110 19.55 -2.83 -7.66
CA THR A 110 19.38 -1.39 -7.68
C THR A 110 19.92 -0.74 -6.41
N THR A 111 19.99 0.59 -6.39
CA THR A 111 20.17 1.36 -5.17
C THR A 111 18.86 1.39 -4.40
N ARG A 112 18.90 0.94 -3.15
CA ARG A 112 17.73 0.87 -2.25
C ARG A 112 17.52 2.19 -1.51
N PRO A 113 16.35 2.40 -0.86
CA PRO A 113 16.07 3.65 -0.14
C PRO A 113 17.08 4.04 0.93
N ASP A 114 17.76 3.06 1.53
CA ASP A 114 18.81 3.27 2.53
C ASP A 114 20.19 3.60 1.94
N GLY A 115 20.29 3.70 0.61
CA GLY A 115 21.52 3.96 -0.12
C GLY A 115 22.38 2.72 -0.44
N SER A 116 22.03 1.54 0.08
CA SER A 116 22.73 0.29 -0.20
C SER A 116 22.33 -0.30 -1.55
N ARG A 117 23.18 -1.19 -2.08
CA ARG A 117 22.90 -1.94 -3.31
C ARG A 117 22.32 -3.30 -2.99
N GLY A 118 21.32 -3.71 -3.73
CA GLY A 118 20.70 -5.00 -3.56
C GLY A 118 19.48 -5.21 -4.46
N PRO A 119 18.69 -6.27 -4.22
CA PRO A 119 17.50 -6.53 -4.99
C PRO A 119 16.51 -5.36 -4.94
N GLY A 120 15.80 -5.10 -6.04
CA GLY A 120 14.65 -4.24 -6.04
C GLY A 120 13.47 -4.88 -5.29
N LEU A 121 12.40 -4.12 -5.12
CA LEU A 121 11.26 -4.54 -4.29
C LEU A 121 10.62 -5.85 -4.77
N PHE A 122 10.28 -5.94 -6.04
CA PHE A 122 9.60 -7.13 -6.57
C PHE A 122 10.51 -8.34 -6.61
N ALA A 123 11.80 -8.16 -6.95
CA ALA A 123 12.78 -9.23 -6.87
C ALA A 123 12.91 -9.79 -5.44
N TYR A 124 12.96 -8.90 -4.45
CA TYR A 124 12.98 -9.30 -3.04
C TYR A 124 11.71 -10.05 -2.64
N LEU A 125 10.52 -9.54 -2.98
CA LEU A 125 9.25 -10.15 -2.61
C LEU A 125 9.06 -11.53 -3.24
N ARG A 126 9.45 -11.71 -4.49
CA ARG A 126 9.40 -13.01 -5.18
C ARG A 126 10.35 -14.05 -4.59
N ALA A 127 11.49 -13.61 -4.08
CA ALA A 127 12.50 -14.48 -3.47
C ALA A 127 12.13 -14.95 -2.05
N GLN A 128 11.07 -14.43 -1.44
CA GLN A 128 10.68 -14.77 -0.06
C GLN A 128 10.38 -16.25 0.12
N ALA A 129 9.82 -16.93 -0.87
CA ALA A 129 9.52 -18.36 -0.80
C ALA A 129 10.75 -19.24 -0.59
N GLN A 130 11.93 -18.77 -0.99
CA GLN A 130 13.19 -19.53 -0.93
C GLN A 130 13.93 -19.35 0.41
N ARG A 131 13.57 -18.34 1.20
CA ARG A 131 14.35 -17.95 2.38
C ARG A 131 14.11 -18.77 3.64
N ASN A 132 12.96 -19.39 3.80
CA ASN A 132 12.66 -20.34 4.88
C ASN A 132 11.35 -21.04 4.55
N GLY A 133 11.41 -22.21 3.94
CA GLY A 133 10.27 -22.95 3.39
C GLY A 133 9.18 -23.39 4.38
N LYS A 134 9.11 -22.79 5.57
CA LYS A 134 8.11 -23.12 6.59
C LYS A 134 7.36 -21.92 7.14
N ASP A 135 7.70 -20.71 6.73
CA ASP A 135 6.98 -19.52 7.16
C ASP A 135 5.86 -19.24 6.17
N GLY A 136 4.61 -19.58 6.54
CA GLY A 136 3.44 -19.47 5.68
C GLY A 136 3.21 -18.06 5.13
N GLN A 137 3.58 -17.00 5.88
CA GLN A 137 3.43 -15.61 5.44
C GLN A 137 4.38 -15.25 4.30
N ARG A 138 5.64 -15.66 4.36
CA ARG A 138 6.63 -15.39 3.30
C ARG A 138 6.28 -16.12 2.00
N ALA A 139 5.79 -17.34 2.10
CA ALA A 139 5.31 -18.11 0.95
C ALA A 139 4.09 -17.45 0.30
N VAL A 140 3.16 -16.93 1.09
CA VAL A 140 1.99 -16.19 0.60
C VAL A 140 2.41 -14.92 -0.13
N ILE A 141 3.31 -14.13 0.42
CA ILE A 141 3.84 -12.91 -0.21
C ILE A 141 4.47 -13.24 -1.56
N ALA A 142 5.34 -14.24 -1.62
CA ALA A 142 5.98 -14.67 -2.84
C ALA A 142 4.96 -15.11 -3.91
N ASN A 143 3.91 -15.80 -3.49
CA ASN A 143 2.85 -16.26 -4.38
C ASN A 143 2.03 -15.08 -4.95
N VAL A 144 1.69 -14.10 -4.11
CA VAL A 144 0.97 -12.88 -4.55
C VAL A 144 1.77 -12.13 -5.63
N PHE A 145 3.09 -12.01 -5.47
CA PHE A 145 3.95 -11.24 -6.37
C PHE A 145 4.49 -12.04 -7.56
N LYS A 146 4.24 -13.34 -7.64
CA LYS A 146 4.77 -14.21 -8.69
C LYS A 146 4.41 -13.77 -10.10
N GLY A 147 3.19 -13.28 -10.30
CA GLY A 147 2.70 -12.83 -11.61
C GLY A 147 2.47 -11.31 -11.69
N VAL A 148 2.86 -10.57 -10.67
CA VAL A 148 2.63 -9.13 -10.61
C VAL A 148 3.82 -8.37 -11.16
N GLN A 149 3.56 -7.39 -12.01
CA GLN A 149 4.55 -6.45 -12.54
C GLN A 149 4.05 -5.02 -12.36
N ASN A 150 4.96 -4.11 -12.11
CA ASN A 150 4.63 -2.70 -12.21
C ASN A 150 4.54 -2.30 -13.69
N ARG A 151 3.39 -1.82 -14.11
CA ARG A 151 3.14 -1.34 -15.48
C ARG A 151 3.17 0.18 -15.60
N MET A 152 3.25 0.91 -14.50
CA MET A 152 3.35 2.36 -14.54
C MET A 152 4.73 2.79 -15.05
N VAL A 153 4.73 3.80 -15.91
CA VAL A 153 5.94 4.38 -16.51
C VAL A 153 6.31 5.73 -15.92
N SER A 154 5.42 6.35 -15.15
CA SER A 154 5.69 7.59 -14.43
C SER A 154 5.91 7.34 -12.94
N GLY A 155 7.15 7.47 -12.50
CA GLY A 155 7.49 7.39 -11.07
C GLY A 155 6.91 8.54 -10.25
N TYR A 156 6.65 9.69 -10.84
CA TYR A 156 6.00 10.81 -10.17
C TYR A 156 4.52 10.54 -9.91
N LEU A 157 3.80 10.00 -10.89
CA LEU A 157 2.41 9.58 -10.70
C LEU A 157 2.31 8.44 -9.70
N LEU A 158 3.25 7.50 -9.72
CA LEU A 158 3.30 6.42 -8.73
C LEU A 158 3.53 6.97 -7.32
N ARG A 159 4.42 7.94 -7.14
CA ARG A 159 4.61 8.60 -5.84
C ARG A 159 3.32 9.25 -5.34
N ASP A 160 2.56 9.91 -6.20
CA ASP A 160 1.26 10.50 -5.84
C ASP A 160 0.26 9.43 -5.39
N ILE A 161 0.23 8.29 -6.04
CA ILE A 161 -0.61 7.15 -5.63
C ILE A 161 -0.18 6.62 -4.26
N LEU A 162 1.11 6.42 -4.04
CA LEU A 162 1.64 5.97 -2.75
C LEU A 162 1.25 6.92 -1.63
N ASN A 163 1.33 8.22 -1.87
CA ASN A 163 0.93 9.23 -0.88
C ASN A 163 -0.57 9.16 -0.55
N LYS A 164 -1.42 8.92 -1.54
CA LYS A 164 -2.86 8.72 -1.33
C LYS A 164 -3.15 7.46 -0.52
N VAL A 165 -2.55 6.35 -0.89
CA VAL A 165 -2.72 5.07 -0.18
C VAL A 165 -2.16 5.14 1.24
N ASN A 166 -1.05 5.86 1.44
CA ASN A 166 -0.47 6.03 2.77
C ASN A 166 -1.39 6.77 3.75
N SER A 167 -2.34 7.56 3.26
CA SER A 167 -3.33 8.22 4.10
C SER A 167 -4.40 7.27 4.68
N ILE A 168 -4.46 6.04 4.20
CA ILE A 168 -5.36 5.01 4.73
C ILE A 168 -4.75 4.46 6.03
N HIS A 169 -5.50 4.54 7.12
CA HIS A 169 -5.10 3.97 8.40
C HIS A 169 -5.95 2.75 8.71
N PHE A 170 -5.34 1.59 8.63
CA PHE A 170 -6.00 0.31 8.93
C PHE A 170 -5.88 -0.03 10.43
N THR A 171 -6.35 0.87 11.28
CA THR A 171 -6.22 0.75 12.75
C THR A 171 -7.50 0.31 13.43
N SER A 172 -8.66 0.45 12.79
CA SER A 172 -9.93 -0.04 13.33
C SER A 172 -10.13 -1.51 12.97
N SER A 173 -10.81 -2.24 13.85
CA SER A 173 -11.18 -3.63 13.58
C SER A 173 -12.02 -3.81 12.31
N GLU A 174 -12.82 -2.80 11.98
CA GLU A 174 -13.65 -2.76 10.78
C GLU A 174 -12.79 -2.63 9.50
N GLU A 175 -11.78 -1.76 9.50
CA GLU A 175 -10.83 -1.59 8.40
C GLU A 175 -10.00 -2.85 8.19
N VAL A 176 -9.49 -3.43 9.27
CA VAL A 176 -8.74 -4.70 9.23
C VAL A 176 -9.61 -5.83 8.68
N HIS A 177 -10.89 -5.89 9.08
CA HIS A 177 -11.83 -6.89 8.58
C HIS A 177 -12.09 -6.75 7.08
N THR A 178 -12.34 -5.53 6.60
CA THR A 178 -12.54 -5.24 5.18
C THR A 178 -11.34 -5.67 4.35
N LEU A 179 -10.13 -5.41 4.84
CA LEU A 179 -8.90 -5.77 4.16
C LEU A 179 -8.56 -7.25 4.24
N SER A 180 -8.89 -7.89 5.35
CA SER A 180 -8.78 -9.35 5.46
C SER A 180 -9.63 -10.04 4.39
N HIS A 181 -10.82 -9.51 4.11
CA HIS A 181 -11.65 -9.99 3.01
C HIS A 181 -11.02 -9.76 1.64
N LEU A 182 -10.47 -8.57 1.39
CA LEU A 182 -9.75 -8.28 0.15
C LEU A 182 -8.52 -9.18 -0.01
N TYR A 183 -7.77 -9.38 1.05
CA TYR A 183 -6.61 -10.26 1.09
C TYR A 183 -6.97 -11.72 0.79
N GLU A 184 -7.99 -12.24 1.46
CA GLU A 184 -8.48 -13.60 1.21
C GLU A 184 -9.01 -13.78 -0.21
N SER A 185 -9.70 -12.77 -0.74
CA SER A 185 -10.18 -12.74 -2.11
C SER A 185 -9.03 -12.81 -3.13
N MET A 186 -7.92 -12.12 -2.86
CA MET A 186 -6.73 -12.14 -3.71
C MET A 186 -5.99 -13.48 -3.66
N LEU A 187 -6.05 -14.19 -2.53
CA LEU A 187 -5.40 -15.49 -2.35
C LEU A 187 -6.15 -16.65 -3.00
N ARG A 188 -7.43 -16.49 -3.32
CA ARG A 188 -8.29 -17.54 -3.89
C ARG A 188 -8.24 -17.63 -5.41
N GLU A 189 -7.66 -16.64 -6.08
CA GLU A 189 -7.50 -16.63 -7.55
C GLU A 189 -6.14 -17.29 -7.95
#